data_7fe9add63020aa1dabb98a2250857846
#
_entry.id   7fe9add63020aa1dabb98a2250857846
#
_cell.length_a   1.000
_cell.length_b   1.000
_cell.length_c   1.000
_cell.angle_alpha   90.00
_cell.angle_beta   90.00
_cell.angle_gamma   90.00
#
_symmetry.space_group_name_H-M   'P 1'
#
loop_
_entity.id
_entity.type
_entity.pdbx_description
1 polymer ?
#
loop_
_entity_poly.entity_id
_entity_poly.type
_entity_poly.pdbx_seq_one_letter_code
_entity_poly.pdbx_strand_id
1 'polypeptide(L)'
;MLSIVIPVFNEEENINSVIEELLENIDTQSPYEIIFVDDSSDDNTFLNIKAINSQNNNVKILRLARRSGSHIATKAGIDASSGDKLLVISGDGQEDPALIKDMISNIADGFDIIWGIRDVREENLFSRLVTKIFYKGLVRFTKNTTNYSVDISNADFYMLSNKVINELKKASLKNSSLFGLLAWVGFKQTSLPYKRRKRLNGNSKWGLKSKLSLAVDWYISFSPSPLRFVIFSAITIALAAIIYTVYIFLNYNNATGIPGWASTIVLMLFFNSFIILILGLNSEYLWRTFNNTSDKPIYSIEDKIV
;
A
#
# COMPACT_ATOMS: atom_id res chain seq x y z
N MET A 1 -16.47 -20.28 -6.74
CA MET A 1 -16.77 -19.84 -5.38
C MET A 1 -16.22 -18.43 -5.17
N LEU A 2 -16.99 -17.52 -4.54
CA LEU A 2 -16.57 -16.14 -4.25
C LEU A 2 -16.10 -16.03 -2.80
N SER A 3 -14.87 -15.56 -2.58
CA SER A 3 -14.41 -15.15 -1.25
C SER A 3 -14.49 -13.63 -1.12
N ILE A 4 -15.05 -13.14 -0.01
CA ILE A 4 -15.14 -11.72 0.32
C ILE A 4 -14.31 -11.47 1.57
N VAL A 5 -13.25 -10.69 1.46
CA VAL A 5 -12.36 -10.34 2.58
C VAL A 5 -12.67 -8.94 3.06
N ILE A 6 -12.97 -8.81 4.33
CA ILE A 6 -13.35 -7.55 4.98
C ILE A 6 -12.41 -7.29 6.16
N PRO A 7 -11.33 -6.51 5.98
CA PRO A 7 -10.51 -6.06 7.08
C PRO A 7 -11.27 -5.03 7.92
N VAL A 8 -11.30 -5.21 9.23
CA VAL A 8 -12.01 -4.34 10.17
C VAL A 8 -11.13 -3.95 11.35
N PHE A 9 -11.36 -2.74 11.87
CA PHE A 9 -10.74 -2.25 13.10
C PHE A 9 -11.65 -1.18 13.74
N ASN A 10 -12.27 -1.51 14.88
CA ASN A 10 -13.20 -0.64 15.60
C ASN A 10 -14.34 -0.14 14.69
N GLU A 11 -15.11 -1.07 14.15
CA GLU A 11 -16.23 -0.81 13.24
C GLU A 11 -17.55 -1.40 13.81
N GLU A 12 -17.71 -1.47 15.14
CA GLU A 12 -18.85 -2.10 15.82
C GLU A 12 -20.22 -1.61 15.34
N GLU A 13 -20.30 -0.32 14.93
CA GLU A 13 -21.53 0.30 14.46
C GLU A 13 -21.87 -0.04 13.00
N ASN A 14 -20.89 -0.47 12.20
CA ASN A 14 -21.02 -0.62 10.75
C ASN A 14 -21.20 -2.08 10.29
N ILE A 15 -20.73 -3.05 11.08
CA ILE A 15 -20.62 -4.47 10.68
C ILE A 15 -21.95 -5.05 10.21
N ASN A 16 -23.05 -4.83 10.95
CA ASN A 16 -24.35 -5.38 10.62
C ASN A 16 -24.88 -4.85 9.29
N SER A 17 -24.80 -3.53 9.07
CA SER A 17 -25.25 -2.91 7.83
C SER A 17 -24.42 -3.34 6.63
N VAL A 18 -23.09 -3.49 6.81
CA VAL A 18 -22.18 -3.93 5.74
C VAL A 18 -22.51 -5.36 5.30
N ILE A 19 -22.76 -6.29 6.24
CA ILE A 19 -23.06 -7.66 5.86
C ILE A 19 -24.45 -7.80 5.22
N GLU A 20 -25.46 -7.10 5.72
CA GLU A 20 -26.80 -7.08 5.14
C GLU A 20 -26.76 -6.62 3.69
N GLU A 21 -26.10 -5.48 3.44
CA GLU A 21 -25.96 -4.93 2.10
C GLU A 21 -25.15 -5.83 1.16
N LEU A 22 -24.10 -6.49 1.65
CA LEU A 22 -23.34 -7.46 0.87
C LEU A 22 -24.19 -8.65 0.45
N LEU A 23 -24.98 -9.22 1.37
CA LEU A 23 -25.84 -10.37 1.09
C LEU A 23 -26.95 -10.06 0.08
N GLU A 24 -27.43 -8.81 0.03
CA GLU A 24 -28.40 -8.35 -0.98
C GLU A 24 -27.78 -8.24 -2.39
N ASN A 25 -26.48 -8.02 -2.50
CA ASN A 25 -25.80 -7.75 -3.76
C ASN A 25 -25.00 -8.93 -4.34
N ILE A 26 -24.82 -10.01 -3.57
CA ILE A 26 -24.21 -11.26 -4.05
C ILE A 26 -25.28 -12.29 -4.43
N ASP A 27 -24.87 -13.24 -5.26
CA ASP A 27 -25.69 -14.43 -5.52
C ASP A 27 -25.50 -15.46 -4.39
N THR A 28 -26.43 -15.47 -3.44
CA THR A 28 -26.40 -16.39 -2.28
C THR A 28 -26.70 -17.84 -2.64
N GLN A 29 -27.17 -18.14 -3.87
CA GLN A 29 -27.38 -19.51 -4.35
C GLN A 29 -26.06 -20.12 -4.86
N SER A 30 -25.11 -19.30 -5.28
CA SER A 30 -23.76 -19.73 -5.63
C SER A 30 -22.88 -19.85 -4.39
N PRO A 31 -21.89 -20.76 -4.35
CA PRO A 31 -20.99 -20.90 -3.19
C PRO A 31 -20.21 -19.62 -2.93
N TYR A 32 -20.29 -19.11 -1.70
CA TYR A 32 -19.54 -17.95 -1.23
C TYR A 32 -19.03 -18.14 0.20
N GLU A 33 -18.04 -17.34 0.57
CA GLU A 33 -17.57 -17.16 1.95
C GLU A 33 -17.28 -15.68 2.21
N ILE A 34 -17.54 -15.23 3.42
CA ILE A 34 -17.19 -13.88 3.91
C ILE A 34 -16.19 -14.05 5.04
N ILE A 35 -15.00 -13.44 4.88
CA ILE A 35 -13.90 -13.55 5.83
C ILE A 35 -13.67 -12.18 6.46
N PHE A 36 -14.18 -11.99 7.67
CA PHE A 36 -13.81 -10.83 8.47
C PHE A 36 -12.44 -11.03 9.08
N VAL A 37 -11.61 -10.02 8.93
CA VAL A 37 -10.28 -9.99 9.58
C VAL A 37 -10.24 -8.83 10.55
N ASP A 38 -10.39 -9.14 11.84
CA ASP A 38 -10.32 -8.18 12.93
C ASP A 38 -8.85 -7.87 13.26
N ASP A 39 -8.43 -6.62 13.00
CA ASP A 39 -7.08 -6.13 13.25
C ASP A 39 -6.88 -5.74 14.73
N SER A 40 -7.27 -6.62 15.67
CA SER A 40 -7.19 -6.42 17.12
C SER A 40 -8.03 -5.22 17.59
N SER A 41 -9.35 -5.24 17.32
CA SER A 41 -10.28 -4.20 17.78
C SER A 41 -10.42 -4.17 19.29
N ASP A 42 -10.58 -2.95 19.83
CA ASP A 42 -10.76 -2.66 21.26
C ASP A 42 -12.24 -2.50 21.65
N ASP A 43 -13.15 -2.42 20.65
CA ASP A 43 -14.60 -2.29 20.79
C ASP A 43 -15.33 -3.63 20.61
N ASN A 44 -16.66 -3.60 20.46
CA ASN A 44 -17.46 -4.81 20.27
C ASN A 44 -17.43 -5.39 18.84
N THR A 45 -16.58 -4.89 17.93
CA THR A 45 -16.49 -5.36 16.54
C THR A 45 -16.36 -6.88 16.47
N PHE A 46 -15.41 -7.48 17.19
CA PHE A 46 -15.18 -8.92 17.21
C PHE A 46 -16.40 -9.71 17.72
N LEU A 47 -17.06 -9.22 18.79
CA LEU A 47 -18.25 -9.86 19.35
C LEU A 47 -19.43 -9.81 18.38
N ASN A 48 -19.63 -8.69 17.68
CA ASN A 48 -20.68 -8.53 16.67
C ASN A 48 -20.48 -9.52 15.50
N ILE A 49 -19.24 -9.65 14.99
CA ILE A 49 -18.93 -10.59 13.92
C ILE A 49 -19.15 -12.04 14.40
N LYS A 50 -18.81 -12.36 15.64
CA LYS A 50 -19.03 -13.69 16.22
C LYS A 50 -20.53 -14.03 16.31
N ALA A 51 -21.37 -13.06 16.64
CA ALA A 51 -22.82 -13.22 16.61
C ALA A 51 -23.34 -13.49 15.20
N ILE A 52 -22.81 -12.80 14.18
CA ILE A 52 -23.17 -13.04 12.77
C ILE A 52 -22.71 -14.42 12.31
N ASN A 53 -21.49 -14.85 12.63
CA ASN A 53 -20.98 -16.18 12.30
C ASN A 53 -21.88 -17.30 12.87
N SER A 54 -22.42 -17.14 14.08
CA SER A 54 -23.31 -18.12 14.69
C SER A 54 -24.65 -18.31 13.93
N GLN A 55 -25.02 -17.33 13.10
CA GLN A 55 -26.23 -17.32 12.29
C GLN A 55 -25.99 -17.69 10.82
N ASN A 56 -24.77 -17.53 10.33
CA ASN A 56 -24.39 -17.76 8.94
C ASN A 56 -23.05 -18.50 8.85
N ASN A 57 -23.09 -19.78 8.54
CA ASN A 57 -21.91 -20.65 8.41
C ASN A 57 -20.95 -20.24 7.28
N ASN A 58 -21.35 -19.38 6.35
CA ASN A 58 -20.47 -18.86 5.31
C ASN A 58 -19.61 -17.67 5.79
N VAL A 59 -19.84 -17.18 7.02
CA VAL A 59 -19.05 -16.10 7.63
C VAL A 59 -17.94 -16.72 8.48
N LYS A 60 -16.71 -16.36 8.18
CA LYS A 60 -15.50 -16.78 8.90
C LYS A 60 -14.86 -15.57 9.59
N ILE A 61 -14.16 -15.82 10.68
CA ILE A 61 -13.50 -14.78 11.46
C ILE A 61 -12.04 -15.14 11.68
N LEU A 62 -11.17 -14.15 11.45
CA LEU A 62 -9.78 -14.16 11.86
C LEU A 62 -9.54 -12.96 12.76
N ARG A 63 -9.11 -13.16 13.99
CA ARG A 63 -8.64 -12.08 14.85
C ARG A 63 -7.12 -12.08 14.89
N LEU A 64 -6.50 -10.93 14.59
CA LEU A 64 -5.05 -10.76 14.70
C LEU A 64 -4.66 -10.50 16.16
N ALA A 65 -3.54 -11.08 16.60
CA ALA A 65 -3.03 -10.94 17.97
C ALA A 65 -2.56 -9.50 18.31
N ARG A 66 -2.36 -8.67 17.31
CA ARG A 66 -1.98 -7.27 17.45
C ARG A 66 -2.44 -6.47 16.26
N ARG A 67 -2.61 -5.17 16.45
CA ARG A 67 -2.87 -4.24 15.35
C ARG A 67 -1.71 -4.24 14.35
N SER A 68 -1.99 -4.66 13.14
CA SER A 68 -1.00 -4.85 12.06
C SER A 68 -1.24 -3.94 10.85
N GLY A 69 -2.42 -3.31 10.77
CA GLY A 69 -2.86 -2.44 9.68
C GLY A 69 -3.63 -3.17 8.59
N SER A 70 -4.49 -2.41 7.88
CA SER A 70 -5.45 -2.97 6.92
C SER A 70 -4.81 -3.84 5.83
N HIS A 71 -3.62 -3.51 5.32
CA HIS A 71 -2.92 -4.30 4.31
C HIS A 71 -2.53 -5.70 4.81
N ILE A 72 -2.09 -5.80 6.06
CA ILE A 72 -1.70 -7.07 6.68
C ILE A 72 -2.97 -7.88 7.03
N ALA A 73 -4.01 -7.22 7.55
CA ALA A 73 -5.30 -7.85 7.79
C ALA A 73 -5.89 -8.41 6.49
N THR A 74 -5.85 -7.64 5.40
CA THR A 74 -6.28 -8.11 4.08
C THR A 74 -5.47 -9.32 3.62
N LYS A 75 -4.14 -9.30 3.81
CA LYS A 75 -3.28 -10.44 3.45
C LYS A 75 -3.67 -11.71 4.23
N ALA A 76 -3.95 -11.59 5.52
CA ALA A 76 -4.41 -12.71 6.33
C ALA A 76 -5.73 -13.29 5.80
N GLY A 77 -6.67 -12.43 5.37
CA GLY A 77 -7.90 -12.84 4.72
C GLY A 77 -7.67 -13.53 3.37
N ILE A 78 -6.77 -13.01 2.54
CA ILE A 78 -6.39 -13.62 1.25
C ILE A 78 -5.78 -15.01 1.50
N ASP A 79 -4.90 -15.16 2.48
CA ASP A 79 -4.26 -16.43 2.81
C ASP A 79 -5.28 -17.48 3.28
N ALA A 80 -6.33 -17.05 3.97
CA ALA A 80 -7.40 -17.91 4.48
C ALA A 80 -8.50 -18.19 3.46
N SER A 81 -8.55 -17.45 2.34
CA SER A 81 -9.61 -17.61 1.32
C SER A 81 -9.51 -18.93 0.57
N SER A 82 -10.66 -19.48 0.17
CA SER A 82 -10.77 -20.75 -0.56
C SER A 82 -11.34 -20.58 -1.97
N GLY A 83 -11.90 -19.40 -2.29
CA GLY A 83 -12.55 -19.14 -3.57
C GLY A 83 -11.59 -18.91 -4.72
N ASP A 84 -12.12 -19.07 -5.94
CA ASP A 84 -11.42 -18.79 -7.22
C ASP A 84 -11.58 -17.32 -7.67
N LYS A 85 -12.45 -16.58 -7.01
CA LYS A 85 -12.61 -15.12 -7.11
C LYS A 85 -12.56 -14.54 -5.71
N LEU A 86 -11.90 -13.43 -5.54
CA LEU A 86 -11.75 -12.77 -4.24
C LEU A 86 -12.06 -11.28 -4.36
N LEU A 87 -13.04 -10.83 -3.59
CA LEU A 87 -13.35 -9.42 -3.39
C LEU A 87 -12.70 -8.95 -2.10
N VAL A 88 -12.05 -7.81 -2.12
CA VAL A 88 -11.63 -7.07 -0.92
C VAL A 88 -12.44 -5.80 -0.84
N ILE A 89 -13.15 -5.60 0.26
CA ILE A 89 -14.02 -4.45 0.53
C ILE A 89 -13.84 -4.01 1.98
N SER A 90 -14.00 -2.72 2.28
CA SER A 90 -13.81 -2.23 3.66
C SER A 90 -15.05 -2.47 4.54
N GLY A 91 -14.85 -2.48 5.86
CA GLY A 91 -15.93 -2.63 6.83
C GLY A 91 -16.65 -1.33 7.18
N ASP A 92 -16.40 -0.21 6.48
CA ASP A 92 -16.96 1.10 6.81
C ASP A 92 -18.16 1.51 5.94
N GLY A 93 -18.56 0.66 4.99
CA GLY A 93 -19.75 0.84 4.15
C GLY A 93 -19.65 1.96 3.11
N GLN A 94 -18.44 2.43 2.78
CA GLN A 94 -18.24 3.51 1.82
C GLN A 94 -18.22 3.05 0.37
N GLU A 95 -17.87 1.80 0.12
CA GLU A 95 -17.88 1.19 -1.20
C GLU A 95 -19.30 0.76 -1.60
N ASP A 96 -19.53 0.63 -2.91
CA ASP A 96 -20.83 0.24 -3.46
C ASP A 96 -20.85 -1.26 -3.83
N PRO A 97 -21.51 -2.14 -3.03
CA PRO A 97 -21.60 -3.56 -3.34
C PRO A 97 -22.35 -3.89 -4.62
N ALA A 98 -23.13 -2.96 -5.17
CA ALA A 98 -23.83 -3.19 -6.45
C ALA A 98 -22.87 -3.49 -7.61
N LEU A 99 -21.60 -2.99 -7.53
CA LEU A 99 -20.56 -3.27 -8.53
C LEU A 99 -20.05 -4.72 -8.52
N ILE A 100 -20.36 -5.53 -7.52
CA ILE A 100 -19.87 -6.92 -7.40
C ILE A 100 -20.22 -7.75 -8.64
N LYS A 101 -21.45 -7.59 -9.16
CA LYS A 101 -21.90 -8.31 -10.36
C LYS A 101 -21.08 -7.94 -11.59
N ASP A 102 -20.82 -6.64 -11.80
CA ASP A 102 -20.01 -6.16 -12.91
C ASP A 102 -18.54 -6.59 -12.77
N MET A 103 -18.00 -6.62 -11.55
CA MET A 103 -16.66 -7.13 -11.28
C MET A 103 -16.54 -8.63 -11.62
N ILE A 104 -17.55 -9.45 -11.25
CA ILE A 104 -17.59 -10.86 -11.59
C ILE A 104 -17.64 -11.08 -13.11
N SER A 105 -18.44 -10.27 -13.84
CA SER A 105 -18.50 -10.30 -15.29
C SER A 105 -17.15 -9.98 -15.92
N ASN A 106 -16.45 -8.95 -15.45
CA ASN A 106 -15.12 -8.60 -15.95
C ASN A 106 -14.07 -9.70 -15.70
N ILE A 107 -14.16 -10.46 -14.59
CA ILE A 107 -13.33 -11.66 -14.40
C ILE A 107 -13.63 -12.72 -15.49
N ALA A 108 -14.91 -12.92 -15.82
CA ALA A 108 -15.32 -13.85 -16.86
C ALA A 108 -14.81 -13.41 -18.25
N ASP A 109 -14.73 -12.11 -18.52
CA ASP A 109 -14.18 -11.50 -19.73
C ASP A 109 -12.64 -11.59 -19.80
N GLY A 110 -12.02 -12.21 -18.80
CA GLY A 110 -10.57 -12.50 -18.78
C GLY A 110 -9.71 -11.37 -18.23
N PHE A 111 -10.27 -10.45 -17.45
CA PHE A 111 -9.50 -9.56 -16.59
C PHE A 111 -9.14 -10.29 -15.30
N ASP A 112 -7.98 -9.96 -14.74
CA ASP A 112 -7.44 -10.62 -13.55
C ASP A 112 -7.55 -9.74 -12.29
N ILE A 113 -7.54 -8.42 -12.46
CA ILE A 113 -7.70 -7.44 -11.38
C ILE A 113 -8.71 -6.38 -11.81
N ILE A 114 -9.79 -6.22 -11.05
CA ILE A 114 -10.83 -5.21 -11.30
C ILE A 114 -10.82 -4.25 -10.13
N TRP A 115 -10.53 -2.97 -10.40
CA TRP A 115 -10.48 -1.92 -9.41
C TRP A 115 -11.80 -1.16 -9.34
N GLY A 116 -12.36 -0.95 -8.15
CA GLY A 116 -13.38 0.05 -7.89
C GLY A 116 -12.73 1.42 -7.68
N ILE A 117 -12.97 2.36 -8.60
CA ILE A 117 -12.35 3.69 -8.60
C ILE A 117 -13.38 4.78 -8.34
N ARG A 118 -13.09 5.65 -7.38
CA ARG A 118 -13.94 6.81 -7.08
C ARG A 118 -13.99 7.83 -8.23
N ASP A 119 -15.18 8.28 -8.62
CA ASP A 119 -15.38 9.28 -9.69
C ASP A 119 -14.80 10.65 -9.34
N VAL A 120 -14.95 11.11 -8.10
CA VAL A 120 -14.51 12.45 -7.66
C VAL A 120 -13.90 12.39 -6.27
N ARG A 121 -12.77 13.04 -6.12
CA ARG A 121 -12.10 13.25 -4.83
C ARG A 121 -12.28 14.71 -4.41
N GLU A 122 -13.09 14.97 -3.38
CA GLU A 122 -13.12 16.27 -2.71
C GLU A 122 -11.87 16.43 -1.85
N GLU A 123 -10.81 17.00 -2.43
CA GLU A 123 -9.56 17.29 -1.70
C GLU A 123 -9.19 18.77 -1.81
N ASN A 124 -8.59 19.30 -0.74
CA ASN A 124 -7.96 20.62 -0.75
C ASN A 124 -6.84 20.67 -1.81
N LEU A 125 -6.67 21.81 -2.47
CA LEU A 125 -5.72 22.02 -3.58
C LEU A 125 -4.29 21.57 -3.25
N PHE A 126 -3.82 21.76 -2.03
CA PHE A 126 -2.49 21.35 -1.60
C PHE A 126 -2.36 19.81 -1.48
N SER A 127 -3.35 19.16 -0.89
CA SER A 127 -3.42 17.68 -0.83
C SER A 127 -3.45 17.08 -2.22
N ARG A 128 -4.23 17.67 -3.13
CA ARG A 128 -4.33 17.27 -4.54
C ARG A 128 -3.02 17.38 -5.29
N LEU A 129 -2.21 18.43 -5.04
CA LEU A 129 -0.91 18.61 -5.68
C LEU A 129 0.09 17.53 -5.21
N VAL A 130 0.20 17.32 -3.90
CA VAL A 130 1.08 16.30 -3.30
C VAL A 130 0.68 14.90 -3.78
N THR A 131 -0.60 14.58 -3.74
CA THR A 131 -1.17 13.32 -4.25
C THR A 131 -0.85 13.14 -5.75
N LYS A 132 -1.05 14.18 -6.57
CA LYS A 132 -0.79 14.14 -8.01
C LYS A 132 0.69 13.92 -8.35
N ILE A 133 1.62 14.55 -7.62
CA ILE A 133 3.06 14.35 -7.82
C ILE A 133 3.44 12.91 -7.44
N PHE A 134 2.95 12.44 -6.31
CA PHE A 134 3.18 11.09 -5.83
C PHE A 134 2.67 10.03 -6.81
N TYR A 135 1.41 10.13 -7.22
CA TYR A 135 0.81 9.17 -8.15
C TYR A 135 1.37 9.27 -9.58
N LYS A 136 1.78 10.47 -10.05
CA LYS A 136 2.50 10.57 -11.33
C LYS A 136 3.80 9.77 -11.32
N GLY A 137 4.54 9.82 -10.21
CA GLY A 137 5.73 8.98 -10.02
C GLY A 137 5.39 7.50 -10.07
N LEU A 138 4.34 7.08 -9.37
CA LEU A 138 3.88 5.71 -9.30
C LEU A 138 3.36 5.19 -10.66
N VAL A 139 2.48 5.95 -11.33
CA VAL A 139 1.94 5.61 -12.66
C VAL A 139 3.05 5.54 -13.70
N ARG A 140 4.06 6.42 -13.65
CA ARG A 140 5.21 6.36 -14.56
C ARG A 140 6.04 5.10 -14.33
N PHE A 141 6.12 4.64 -13.07
CA PHE A 141 6.80 3.40 -12.72
C PHE A 141 6.00 2.17 -13.17
N THR A 142 4.69 2.12 -12.92
CA THR A 142 3.82 1.02 -13.34
C THR A 142 3.65 0.95 -14.87
N LYS A 143 3.56 2.10 -15.57
CA LYS A 143 3.53 2.13 -17.04
C LYS A 143 4.77 1.51 -17.70
N ASN A 144 5.93 1.60 -17.07
CA ASN A 144 7.16 1.00 -17.59
C ASN A 144 7.26 -0.50 -17.25
N THR A 145 6.44 -1.00 -16.34
CA THR A 145 6.52 -2.38 -15.84
C THR A 145 5.36 -3.25 -16.34
N THR A 146 4.21 -2.65 -16.69
CA THR A 146 3.02 -3.38 -17.13
C THR A 146 2.43 -2.79 -18.41
N ASN A 147 1.93 -3.64 -19.30
CA ASN A 147 1.21 -3.24 -20.52
C ASN A 147 -0.20 -2.65 -20.21
N TYR A 148 -0.64 -2.69 -18.96
CA TYR A 148 -1.94 -2.22 -18.49
C TYR A 148 -1.74 -1.10 -17.49
N SER A 149 -2.10 0.13 -17.85
CA SER A 149 -2.00 1.30 -16.97
C SER A 149 -3.40 1.70 -16.48
N VAL A 150 -3.79 1.18 -15.33
CA VAL A 150 -4.95 1.70 -14.60
C VAL A 150 -4.47 2.73 -13.59
N ASP A 151 -5.11 3.88 -13.53
CA ASP A 151 -4.84 4.87 -12.49
C ASP A 151 -5.51 4.46 -11.18
N ILE A 152 -4.76 3.77 -10.33
CA ILE A 152 -5.23 3.27 -9.03
C ILE A 152 -5.21 4.31 -7.91
N SER A 153 -4.96 5.59 -8.24
CA SER A 153 -4.84 6.67 -7.24
C SER A 153 -6.09 6.86 -6.39
N ASN A 154 -7.24 6.52 -6.95
CA ASN A 154 -8.55 6.61 -6.33
C ASN A 154 -9.21 5.23 -6.11
N ALA A 155 -8.42 4.14 -6.17
CA ALA A 155 -8.93 2.81 -5.92
C ALA A 155 -9.15 2.60 -4.42
N ASP A 156 -10.32 2.06 -4.07
CA ASP A 156 -10.69 1.76 -2.68
C ASP A 156 -10.82 0.25 -2.45
N PHE A 157 -11.46 -0.47 -3.37
CA PHE A 157 -11.69 -1.89 -3.28
C PHE A 157 -11.41 -2.57 -4.63
N TYR A 158 -11.31 -3.88 -4.65
CA TYR A 158 -10.92 -4.62 -5.85
C TYR A 158 -11.36 -6.07 -5.82
N MET A 159 -11.49 -6.65 -7.02
CA MET A 159 -11.73 -8.08 -7.21
C MET A 159 -10.55 -8.73 -7.95
N LEU A 160 -10.20 -9.94 -7.55
CA LEU A 160 -9.06 -10.71 -8.02
C LEU A 160 -9.48 -12.04 -8.61
N SER A 161 -8.82 -12.46 -9.70
CA SER A 161 -8.91 -13.82 -10.24
C SER A 161 -8.05 -14.80 -9.44
N ASN A 162 -8.34 -16.09 -9.61
CA ASN A 162 -7.58 -17.18 -8.97
C ASN A 162 -6.06 -17.09 -9.24
N LYS A 163 -5.66 -16.65 -10.43
CA LYS A 163 -4.25 -16.50 -10.78
C LYS A 163 -3.56 -15.51 -9.85
N VAL A 164 -4.18 -14.34 -9.64
CA VAL A 164 -3.65 -13.30 -8.77
C VAL A 164 -3.66 -13.73 -7.31
N ILE A 165 -4.75 -14.36 -6.85
CA ILE A 165 -4.86 -14.89 -5.48
C ILE A 165 -3.69 -15.83 -5.17
N ASN A 166 -3.40 -16.78 -6.07
CA ASN A 166 -2.31 -17.73 -5.88
C ASN A 166 -0.93 -17.08 -5.82
N GLU A 167 -0.69 -16.02 -6.62
CA GLU A 167 0.57 -15.27 -6.54
C GLU A 167 0.67 -14.45 -5.25
N LEU A 168 -0.44 -13.83 -4.82
CA LEU A 168 -0.45 -13.08 -3.56
C LEU A 168 -0.26 -13.98 -2.33
N LYS A 169 -0.77 -15.23 -2.36
CA LYS A 169 -0.54 -16.20 -1.27
C LYS A 169 0.94 -16.55 -1.11
N LYS A 170 1.70 -16.58 -2.19
CA LYS A 170 3.16 -16.83 -2.17
C LYS A 170 3.97 -15.60 -1.73
N ALA A 171 3.41 -14.41 -1.93
CA ALA A 171 4.13 -13.15 -1.70
C ALA A 171 4.23 -12.81 -0.21
N SER A 172 5.41 -12.32 0.20
CA SER A 172 5.63 -11.70 1.51
C SER A 172 5.37 -10.19 1.44
N LEU A 173 4.59 -9.64 2.37
CA LEU A 173 4.24 -8.22 2.45
C LEU A 173 4.99 -7.49 3.59
N LYS A 174 6.14 -7.98 4.04
CA LYS A 174 6.82 -7.43 5.22
C LYS A 174 7.13 -5.92 5.14
N ASN A 175 7.49 -5.45 3.95
CA ASN A 175 7.89 -4.05 3.72
C ASN A 175 7.24 -3.44 2.47
N SER A 176 6.15 -4.02 1.99
CA SER A 176 5.48 -3.55 0.77
C SER A 176 3.98 -3.39 0.98
N SER A 177 3.38 -2.47 0.25
CA SER A 177 1.94 -2.29 0.22
C SER A 177 1.29 -3.33 -0.69
N LEU A 178 0.18 -3.91 -0.25
CA LEU A 178 -0.62 -4.83 -1.07
C LEU A 178 -1.09 -4.18 -2.38
N PHE A 179 -1.52 -2.91 -2.34
CA PHE A 179 -1.88 -2.15 -3.55
C PHE A 179 -0.71 -2.00 -4.52
N GLY A 180 0.49 -1.69 -4.00
CA GLY A 180 1.70 -1.60 -4.82
C GLY A 180 2.07 -2.93 -5.46
N LEU A 181 1.93 -4.04 -4.71
CA LEU A 181 2.17 -5.37 -5.24
C LEU A 181 1.17 -5.73 -6.34
N LEU A 182 -0.13 -5.47 -6.14
CA LEU A 182 -1.17 -5.71 -7.15
C LEU A 182 -0.92 -4.91 -8.43
N ALA A 183 -0.48 -3.65 -8.30
CA ALA A 183 -0.10 -2.84 -9.46
C ALA A 183 1.13 -3.38 -10.18
N TRP A 184 2.05 -4.01 -9.44
CA TRP A 184 3.34 -4.50 -9.97
C TRP A 184 3.24 -5.88 -10.63
N VAL A 185 2.33 -6.76 -10.22
CA VAL A 185 2.28 -8.17 -10.70
C VAL A 185 1.99 -8.34 -12.19
N GLY A 186 1.57 -7.28 -12.90
CA GLY A 186 1.52 -7.27 -14.38
C GLY A 186 0.37 -8.04 -15.02
N PHE A 187 -0.60 -8.52 -14.24
CA PHE A 187 -1.82 -9.16 -14.75
C PHE A 187 -2.75 -8.19 -15.48
N LYS A 188 -3.69 -8.72 -16.26
CA LYS A 188 -4.66 -7.91 -17.02
C LYS A 188 -5.61 -7.17 -16.06
N GLN A 189 -5.57 -5.83 -16.07
CA GLN A 189 -6.30 -4.99 -15.14
C GLN A 189 -7.33 -4.11 -15.84
N THR A 190 -8.44 -3.84 -15.15
CA THR A 190 -9.45 -2.86 -15.55
C THR A 190 -10.00 -2.13 -14.33
N SER A 191 -10.83 -1.13 -14.55
CA SER A 191 -11.45 -0.36 -13.46
C SER A 191 -12.91 -0.06 -13.75
N LEU A 192 -13.70 -0.01 -12.70
CA LEU A 192 -15.10 0.38 -12.71
C LEU A 192 -15.25 1.64 -11.85
N PRO A 193 -15.82 2.72 -12.41
CA PRO A 193 -16.06 3.95 -11.65
C PRO A 193 -17.26 3.78 -10.72
N TYR A 194 -17.19 4.37 -9.52
CA TYR A 194 -18.30 4.41 -8.59
C TYR A 194 -18.31 5.70 -7.76
N LYS A 195 -19.49 6.07 -7.25
CA LYS A 195 -19.63 7.18 -6.29
C LYS A 195 -19.42 6.66 -4.88
N ARG A 196 -18.33 7.11 -4.25
CA ARG A 196 -18.09 6.78 -2.85
C ARG A 196 -19.19 7.35 -1.97
N ARG A 197 -19.75 6.52 -1.12
CA ARG A 197 -20.74 6.92 -0.13
C ARG A 197 -20.09 7.64 1.04
N LYS A 198 -20.89 8.42 1.77
CA LYS A 198 -20.45 8.90 3.08
C LYS A 198 -20.31 7.71 4.02
N ARG A 199 -19.31 7.75 4.88
CA ARG A 199 -19.16 6.75 5.94
C ARG A 199 -20.45 6.66 6.74
N LEU A 200 -20.91 5.46 7.05
CA LEU A 200 -22.14 5.26 7.80
C LEU A 200 -21.99 5.86 9.21
N ASN A 201 -20.92 5.50 9.92
CA ASN A 201 -20.58 6.01 11.24
C ASN A 201 -19.07 6.17 11.42
N GLY A 202 -18.65 7.03 12.36
CA GLY A 202 -17.26 7.22 12.76
C GLY A 202 -16.43 8.21 11.93
N ASN A 203 -15.19 8.45 12.36
CA ASN A 203 -14.24 9.38 11.75
C ASN A 203 -13.08 8.63 11.07
N SER A 204 -12.48 9.22 10.02
CA SER A 204 -11.33 8.66 9.35
C SER A 204 -10.15 8.48 10.31
N LYS A 205 -9.67 7.25 10.46
CA LYS A 205 -8.50 6.89 11.30
C LYS A 205 -7.16 7.11 10.58
N TRP A 206 -7.17 7.61 9.34
CA TRP A 206 -5.99 7.84 8.51
C TRP A 206 -5.48 9.27 8.63
N GLY A 207 -4.42 9.45 9.44
CA GLY A 207 -3.75 10.74 9.60
C GLY A 207 -2.76 11.05 8.45
N LEU A 208 -2.34 12.32 8.34
CA LEU A 208 -1.32 12.80 7.38
C LEU A 208 0.01 12.03 7.51
N LYS A 209 0.43 11.70 8.72
CA LYS A 209 1.65 10.95 9.02
C LYS A 209 1.61 9.54 8.42
N SER A 210 0.46 8.84 8.54
CA SER A 210 0.28 7.51 7.95
C SER A 210 0.31 7.55 6.42
N LYS A 211 -0.30 8.58 5.82
CA LYS A 211 -0.28 8.77 4.36
C LYS A 211 1.14 9.01 3.83
N LEU A 212 1.92 9.84 4.54
CA LEU A 212 3.31 10.13 4.17
C LEU A 212 4.20 8.88 4.33
N SER A 213 4.06 8.14 5.43
CA SER A 213 4.79 6.90 5.66
C SER A 213 4.51 5.88 4.53
N LEU A 214 3.24 5.67 4.19
CA LEU A 214 2.84 4.79 3.10
C LEU A 214 3.45 5.22 1.76
N ALA A 215 3.49 6.53 1.49
CA ALA A 215 4.06 7.08 0.28
C ALA A 215 5.58 6.80 0.18
N VAL A 216 6.29 7.00 1.27
CA VAL A 216 7.73 6.71 1.36
C VAL A 216 7.99 5.21 1.21
N ASP A 217 7.19 4.37 1.88
CA ASP A 217 7.31 2.92 1.79
C ASP A 217 7.10 2.42 0.35
N TRP A 218 6.12 2.94 -0.35
CA TRP A 218 5.89 2.61 -1.76
C TRP A 218 7.08 3.02 -2.64
N TYR A 219 7.55 4.26 -2.46
CA TYR A 219 8.62 4.80 -3.29
C TYR A 219 9.94 4.03 -3.12
N ILE A 220 10.28 3.67 -1.88
CA ILE A 220 11.49 2.90 -1.57
C ILE A 220 11.33 1.42 -2.01
N SER A 221 10.14 0.82 -1.84
CA SER A 221 9.94 -0.60 -2.14
C SER A 221 9.86 -0.92 -3.63
N PHE A 222 9.31 0.01 -4.43
CA PHE A 222 9.04 -0.25 -5.85
C PHE A 222 9.88 0.60 -6.81
N SER A 223 10.73 1.52 -6.34
CA SER A 223 11.52 2.39 -7.19
C SER A 223 13.01 2.41 -6.79
N PRO A 224 13.94 2.18 -7.73
CA PRO A 224 15.36 2.39 -7.51
C PRO A 224 15.77 3.87 -7.53
N SER A 225 14.82 4.78 -7.76
CA SER A 225 15.09 6.22 -7.94
C SER A 225 15.81 6.88 -6.77
N PRO A 226 15.51 6.58 -5.48
CA PRO A 226 16.25 7.17 -4.37
C PRO A 226 17.74 6.85 -4.41
N LEU A 227 18.08 5.58 -4.71
CA LEU A 227 19.49 5.17 -4.84
C LEU A 227 20.17 5.86 -6.04
N ARG A 228 19.48 5.93 -7.18
CA ARG A 228 20.02 6.62 -8.36
C ARG A 228 20.25 8.11 -8.11
N PHE A 229 19.32 8.77 -7.40
CA PHE A 229 19.47 10.17 -7.01
C PHE A 229 20.74 10.38 -6.17
N VAL A 230 21.01 9.52 -5.19
CA VAL A 230 22.24 9.57 -4.37
C VAL A 230 23.47 9.36 -5.22
N ILE A 231 23.48 8.39 -6.15
CA ILE A 231 24.60 8.13 -7.06
C ILE A 231 24.87 9.36 -7.94
N PHE A 232 23.84 9.95 -8.56
CA PHE A 232 23.98 11.17 -9.37
C PHE A 232 24.49 12.35 -8.56
N SER A 233 23.98 12.53 -7.35
CA SER A 233 24.45 13.58 -6.46
C SER A 233 25.93 13.40 -6.07
N ALA A 234 26.34 12.17 -5.78
CA ALA A 234 27.73 11.84 -5.46
C ALA A 234 28.66 12.14 -6.65
N ILE A 235 28.28 11.75 -7.86
CA ILE A 235 29.05 12.05 -9.08
C ILE A 235 29.16 13.56 -9.31
N THR A 236 28.05 14.29 -9.16
CA THR A 236 28.04 15.76 -9.33
C THR A 236 28.97 16.46 -8.33
N ILE A 237 28.92 16.04 -7.06
CA ILE A 237 29.78 16.57 -6.00
C ILE A 237 31.24 16.22 -6.26
N ALA A 238 31.55 14.98 -6.69
CA ALA A 238 32.91 14.59 -7.03
C ALA A 238 33.49 15.42 -8.20
N LEU A 239 32.71 15.63 -9.26
CA LEU A 239 33.12 16.50 -10.37
C LEU A 239 33.35 17.93 -9.93
N ALA A 240 32.48 18.52 -9.12
CA ALA A 240 32.63 19.82 -8.56
C ALA A 240 33.93 19.95 -7.71
N ALA A 241 34.21 18.94 -6.89
CA ALA A 241 35.43 18.87 -6.09
C ALA A 241 36.69 18.81 -6.96
N ILE A 242 36.69 18.04 -8.05
CA ILE A 242 37.79 17.97 -9.02
C ILE A 242 38.03 19.34 -9.68
N ILE A 243 36.97 19.98 -10.18
CA ILE A 243 37.01 21.29 -10.80
C ILE A 243 37.59 22.33 -9.82
N TYR A 244 37.12 22.33 -8.59
CA TYR A 244 37.59 23.22 -7.53
C TYR A 244 39.07 22.98 -7.18
N THR A 245 39.50 21.73 -7.13
CA THR A 245 40.90 21.37 -6.90
C THR A 245 41.81 21.90 -8.02
N VAL A 246 41.40 21.73 -9.28
CA VAL A 246 42.13 22.27 -10.45
C VAL A 246 42.18 23.80 -10.40
N TYR A 247 41.06 24.44 -10.06
CA TYR A 247 41.02 25.90 -9.90
C TYR A 247 42.03 26.41 -8.84
N ILE A 248 42.10 25.77 -7.66
CA ILE A 248 43.06 26.12 -6.61
C ILE A 248 44.49 25.93 -7.12
N PHE A 249 44.77 24.79 -7.79
CA PHE A 249 46.12 24.50 -8.31
C PHE A 249 46.59 25.55 -9.32
N LEU A 250 45.74 25.95 -10.25
CA LEU A 250 46.06 26.96 -11.26
C LEU A 250 46.25 28.36 -10.69
N ASN A 251 45.61 28.68 -9.56
CA ASN A 251 45.70 30.02 -8.94
C ASN A 251 46.63 30.04 -7.71
N TYR A 252 47.33 28.96 -7.41
CA TYR A 252 48.18 28.84 -6.21
C TYR A 252 49.24 29.90 -6.12
N ASN A 253 49.91 30.27 -7.23
CA ASN A 253 50.95 31.27 -7.27
C ASN A 253 50.45 32.72 -7.10
N ASN A 254 49.16 32.99 -7.24
CA ASN A 254 48.54 34.29 -7.10
C ASN A 254 47.90 34.53 -5.74
N ALA A 255 47.91 33.51 -4.85
CA ALA A 255 47.22 33.52 -3.57
C ALA A 255 48.07 34.11 -2.46
N THR A 256 48.13 35.46 -2.37
CA THR A 256 48.63 36.15 -1.16
C THR A 256 47.56 36.10 -0.08
N GLY A 257 47.68 35.15 0.87
CA GLY A 257 46.94 35.18 2.13
C GLY A 257 45.47 34.77 2.05
N ILE A 258 45.19 33.55 1.56
CA ILE A 258 43.85 32.97 1.71
C ILE A 258 43.73 32.42 3.14
N PRO A 259 42.82 32.93 3.97
CA PRO A 259 42.46 32.25 5.23
C PRO A 259 41.67 30.98 4.91
N GLY A 260 42.36 29.93 4.46
CA GLY A 260 41.74 28.73 3.89
C GLY A 260 41.10 27.80 4.90
N TRP A 261 41.36 27.94 6.19
CA TRP A 261 40.88 26.99 7.22
C TRP A 261 39.36 27.02 7.38
N ALA A 262 38.73 28.21 7.34
CA ALA A 262 37.26 28.31 7.46
C ALA A 262 36.54 27.66 6.27
N SER A 263 37.04 27.87 5.06
CA SER A 263 36.52 27.24 3.85
C SER A 263 36.68 25.71 3.88
N THR A 264 37.82 25.23 4.40
CA THR A 264 38.10 23.79 4.56
C THR A 264 37.13 23.16 5.55
N ILE A 265 36.84 23.79 6.70
CA ILE A 265 35.87 23.29 7.67
C ILE A 265 34.46 23.23 7.07
N VAL A 266 34.02 24.28 6.36
CA VAL A 266 32.70 24.31 5.71
C VAL A 266 32.58 23.18 4.70
N LEU A 267 33.60 22.97 3.85
CA LEU A 267 33.61 21.85 2.90
C LEU A 267 33.60 20.49 3.59
N MET A 268 34.42 20.32 4.63
CA MET A 268 34.40 19.07 5.43
C MET A 268 33.03 18.79 6.05
N LEU A 269 32.38 19.78 6.64
CA LEU A 269 31.05 19.62 7.22
C LEU A 269 30.03 19.28 6.15
N PHE A 270 30.09 19.90 4.98
CA PHE A 270 29.21 19.58 3.85
C PHE A 270 29.38 18.13 3.38
N PHE A 271 30.62 17.69 3.11
CA PHE A 271 30.88 16.32 2.68
C PHE A 271 30.53 15.28 3.76
N ASN A 272 30.85 15.55 5.03
CA ASN A 272 30.47 14.67 6.13
C ASN A 272 28.94 14.54 6.25
N SER A 273 28.20 15.65 6.13
CA SER A 273 26.74 15.61 6.15
C SER A 273 26.17 14.77 5.00
N PHE A 274 26.78 14.85 3.82
CA PHE A 274 26.40 14.05 2.67
C PHE A 274 26.71 12.56 2.84
N ILE A 275 27.85 12.22 3.43
CA ILE A 275 28.21 10.82 3.80
C ILE A 275 27.20 10.26 4.79
N ILE A 276 26.85 11.02 5.84
CA ILE A 276 25.86 10.61 6.83
C ILE A 276 24.49 10.35 6.18
N LEU A 277 24.09 11.19 5.24
CA LEU A 277 22.83 11.00 4.49
C LEU A 277 22.86 9.71 3.67
N ILE A 278 23.96 9.42 2.97
CA ILE A 278 24.15 8.17 2.21
C ILE A 278 24.09 6.96 3.15
N LEU A 279 24.80 7.02 4.27
CA LEU A 279 24.81 5.94 5.27
C LEU A 279 23.40 5.70 5.86
N GLY A 280 22.65 6.79 6.13
CA GLY A 280 21.27 6.71 6.58
C GLY A 280 20.37 6.00 5.57
N LEU A 281 20.48 6.35 4.29
CA LEU A 281 19.73 5.69 3.22
C LEU A 281 20.11 4.21 3.08
N ASN A 282 21.41 3.89 3.12
CA ASN A 282 21.87 2.49 3.09
C ASN A 282 21.37 1.70 4.29
N SER A 283 21.32 2.30 5.49
CA SER A 283 20.79 1.67 6.69
C SER A 283 19.30 1.31 6.54
N GLU A 284 18.51 2.17 5.88
CA GLU A 284 17.09 1.88 5.58
C GLU A 284 16.95 0.66 4.65
N TYR A 285 17.75 0.56 3.58
CA TYR A 285 17.73 -0.61 2.69
C TYR A 285 18.23 -1.88 3.38
N LEU A 286 19.27 -1.80 4.21
CA LEU A 286 19.76 -2.93 5.01
C LEU A 286 18.70 -3.40 6.00
N TRP A 287 18.02 -2.50 6.68
CA TRP A 287 16.92 -2.82 7.58
C TRP A 287 15.78 -3.55 6.85
N ARG A 288 15.39 -3.08 5.67
CA ARG A 288 14.36 -3.74 4.84
C ARG A 288 14.80 -5.12 4.38
N THR A 289 16.06 -5.26 3.96
CA THR A 289 16.64 -6.57 3.58
C THR A 289 16.64 -7.52 4.77
N PHE A 290 17.13 -7.09 5.93
CA PHE A 290 17.10 -7.87 7.16
C PHE A 290 15.68 -8.29 7.56
N ASN A 291 14.72 -7.37 7.49
CA ASN A 291 13.34 -7.66 7.82
C ASN A 291 12.72 -8.68 6.84
N ASN A 292 13.03 -8.59 5.55
CA ASN A 292 12.55 -9.54 4.54
C ASN A 292 13.15 -10.95 4.72
N THR A 293 14.41 -11.05 5.12
CA THR A 293 15.10 -12.32 5.33
C THR A 293 14.86 -12.93 6.72
N SER A 294 14.32 -12.15 7.68
CA SER A 294 14.01 -12.67 9.01
C SER A 294 12.79 -13.61 8.95
N ASP A 295 12.78 -14.69 9.71
CA ASP A 295 11.69 -15.68 9.79
C ASP A 295 10.48 -15.21 10.61
N LYS A 296 10.41 -13.92 10.94
CA LYS A 296 9.27 -13.36 11.69
C LYS A 296 8.00 -13.45 10.87
N PRO A 297 6.89 -13.97 11.42
CA PRO A 297 5.61 -13.98 10.72
C PRO A 297 5.12 -12.55 10.47
N ILE A 298 4.45 -12.33 9.33
CA ILE A 298 3.88 -11.03 8.96
C ILE A 298 2.76 -10.66 9.91
N TYR A 299 1.94 -11.63 10.29
CA TYR A 299 0.86 -11.53 11.26
C TYR A 299 0.81 -12.78 12.14
N SER A 300 0.15 -12.66 13.28
CA SER A 300 -0.18 -13.79 14.16
C SER A 300 -1.68 -13.78 14.40
N ILE A 301 -2.31 -14.94 14.33
CA ILE A 301 -3.74 -15.10 14.59
C ILE A 301 -3.92 -15.42 16.06
N GLU A 302 -4.77 -14.64 16.76
CA GLU A 302 -5.18 -14.89 18.14
C GLU A 302 -6.34 -15.87 18.21
N ASP A 303 -7.38 -15.64 17.36
CA ASP A 303 -8.57 -16.47 17.30
C ASP A 303 -8.98 -16.71 15.85
N LYS A 304 -9.47 -17.93 15.56
CA LYS A 304 -9.93 -18.34 14.23
C LYS A 304 -11.20 -19.14 14.35
N ILE A 305 -12.28 -18.62 13.78
CA ILE A 305 -13.57 -19.31 13.68
C ILE A 305 -13.84 -19.53 12.18
N VAL A 306 -13.94 -20.81 11.79
CA VAL A 306 -14.04 -21.23 10.36
C VAL A 306 -15.33 -21.96 10.15
#